data_f1108169dc118d9a3e5b2903068a52ac
#
_entry.id   f1108169dc118d9a3e5b2903068a52ac
#
_cell.length_a   1.000
_cell.length_b   1.000
_cell.length_c   1.000
_cell.angle_alpha   90.00
_cell.angle_beta   90.00
_cell.angle_gamma   90.00
#
_symmetry.space_group_name_H-M   'P 1'
#
loop_
_entity.id
_entity.type
_entity.pdbx_description
1 polymer ?
#
loop_
_entity_poly.entity_id
_entity_poly.type
_entity_poly.pdbx_seq_one_letter_code
_entity_poly.pdbx_strand_id
1 'polypeptide(L)'
;STSWRVNRNQKENLRRLLTPRHIAFIGGESAVFAASQCQSGGFKGGIWGVNPKPGRFDALPCYPSVRDLPEGPDATFLAVPRKAVPQVLTDLREKGGGGIVCYSAGFGELGSDGEQLEKSLIAACGDMALAGPNVFGLLNYVTDGHLWPFSHGGQSVKRGPAIISQSGMLSSYLLTNRRSVRFSYVIGAGNQSVLGVEDYLEHLIDNPAVNGFGLYIETLRDIPRFTEAANRALEKGIPIVALKVGKSDLAAKTALTHTGSLAGVDHYYQALFERVGIARVSSPSLMLETLNMLTVAGGPSGNRLAAFTCSGGDVAMLADCADEAGLHFPEPDKFTQSRLTECLPDIATVGNPLDYTTPLWGQEQKLESVFDAALKQGYDAALLVQDYPPVELGSDRPYYQADAMAFIRATRRAGIPA
;
A
#
# COMPACT_ATOMS: atom_id res chain seq x y z
N SER A 1 5.34 30.03 11.79
CA SER A 1 5.58 28.60 11.53
C SER A 1 4.90 27.77 12.61
N THR A 2 3.68 27.35 12.33
CA THR A 2 2.98 26.36 13.16
C THR A 2 3.72 25.04 12.98
N SER A 3 4.48 24.63 14.00
CA SER A 3 5.09 23.32 14.01
C SER A 3 3.98 22.27 14.18
N TRP A 4 3.70 21.52 13.13
CA TRP A 4 2.80 20.36 13.11
C TRP A 4 3.36 19.16 13.91
N ARG A 5 4.14 19.41 14.95
CA ARG A 5 4.72 18.34 15.75
C ARG A 5 3.64 17.59 16.49
N VAL A 6 3.42 16.35 16.08
CA VAL A 6 2.63 15.39 16.87
C VAL A 6 3.30 15.22 18.22
N ASN A 7 2.58 15.54 19.30
CA ASN A 7 3.09 15.40 20.67
C ASN A 7 3.04 13.92 21.12
N ARG A 8 3.62 13.63 22.27
CA ARG A 8 3.68 12.27 22.82
C ARG A 8 2.29 11.64 23.01
N ASN A 9 1.32 12.42 23.48
CA ASN A 9 -0.04 11.92 23.69
C ASN A 9 -0.73 11.59 22.37
N GLN A 10 -0.52 12.39 21.36
CA GLN A 10 -1.06 12.17 20.03
C GLN A 10 -0.44 10.93 19.36
N LYS A 11 0.85 10.66 19.57
CA LYS A 11 1.51 9.42 19.12
C LYS A 11 0.89 8.18 19.79
N GLU A 12 0.64 8.23 21.08
CA GLU A 12 -0.02 7.15 21.80
C GLU A 12 -1.47 6.94 21.31
N ASN A 13 -2.18 8.02 21.03
CA ASN A 13 -3.53 7.97 20.47
C ASN A 13 -3.53 7.41 19.03
N LEU A 14 -2.50 7.68 18.24
CA LEU A 14 -2.30 7.03 16.94
C LEU A 14 -2.08 5.52 17.10
N ARG A 15 -1.30 5.09 18.07
CA ARG A 15 -1.12 3.68 18.40
C ARG A 15 -2.47 3.02 18.74
N ARG A 16 -3.30 3.68 19.55
CA ARG A 16 -4.64 3.20 19.89
C ARG A 16 -5.54 3.07 18.67
N LEU A 17 -5.44 4.00 17.72
CA LEU A 17 -6.17 3.92 16.44
C LEU A 17 -5.76 2.71 15.61
N LEU A 18 -4.47 2.43 15.53
CA LEU A 18 -3.90 1.38 14.67
C LEU A 18 -3.86 -0.01 15.34
N THR A 19 -3.99 -0.07 16.66
CA THR A 19 -4.03 -1.32 17.43
C THR A 19 -5.07 -1.22 18.54
N PRO A 20 -6.35 -1.08 18.18
CA PRO A 20 -7.40 -0.82 19.17
C PRO A 20 -7.83 -2.08 19.93
N ARG A 21 -8.17 -1.92 21.21
CA ARG A 21 -8.85 -2.94 22.02
C ARG A 21 -10.35 -2.95 21.73
N HIS A 22 -10.89 -1.81 21.38
CA HIS A 22 -12.31 -1.59 21.07
C HIS A 22 -12.46 -0.43 20.07
N ILE A 23 -13.55 -0.46 19.32
CA ILE A 23 -13.85 0.53 18.28
C ILE A 23 -15.29 1.01 18.46
N ALA A 24 -15.49 2.34 18.48
CA ALA A 24 -16.80 2.96 18.43
C ALA A 24 -17.15 3.38 17.01
N PHE A 25 -18.37 3.12 16.60
CA PHE A 25 -18.94 3.53 15.31
C PHE A 25 -20.06 4.51 15.55
N ILE A 26 -19.86 5.77 15.16
CA ILE A 26 -20.77 6.88 15.47
C ILE A 26 -21.40 7.42 14.21
N GLY A 27 -22.71 7.35 14.10
CA GLY A 27 -23.47 7.89 12.98
C GLY A 27 -24.62 7.03 12.52
N GLY A 28 -25.04 7.23 11.26
CA GLY A 28 -26.12 6.51 10.62
C GLY A 28 -25.67 5.29 9.80
N GLU A 29 -26.21 5.16 8.60
CA GLU A 29 -26.01 3.96 7.74
C GLU A 29 -24.56 3.62 7.47
N SER A 30 -23.72 4.62 7.18
CA SER A 30 -22.27 4.39 6.93
C SER A 30 -21.57 3.81 8.17
N ALA A 31 -21.89 4.30 9.35
CA ALA A 31 -21.34 3.79 10.60
C ALA A 31 -21.85 2.38 10.92
N VAL A 32 -23.11 2.10 10.67
CA VAL A 32 -23.73 0.77 10.84
C VAL A 32 -23.08 -0.24 9.91
N PHE A 33 -22.92 0.13 8.65
CA PHE A 33 -22.27 -0.75 7.66
C PHE A 33 -20.80 -1.01 8.03
N ALA A 34 -20.06 0.03 8.41
CA ALA A 34 -18.68 -0.11 8.85
C ALA A 34 -18.54 -1.03 10.08
N ALA A 35 -19.44 -0.91 11.06
CA ALA A 35 -19.47 -1.79 12.23
C ALA A 35 -19.70 -3.25 11.83
N SER A 36 -20.64 -3.51 10.92
CA SER A 36 -20.93 -4.86 10.43
C SER A 36 -19.74 -5.47 9.67
N GLN A 37 -19.03 -4.66 8.88
CA GLN A 37 -17.82 -5.09 8.17
C GLN A 37 -16.68 -5.43 9.15
N CYS A 38 -16.50 -4.64 10.19
CA CYS A 38 -15.51 -4.90 11.24
C CYS A 38 -15.81 -6.23 11.97
N GLN A 39 -17.07 -6.46 12.32
CA GLN A 39 -17.50 -7.69 12.95
C GLN A 39 -17.29 -8.90 12.05
N SER A 40 -17.71 -8.81 10.79
CA SER A 40 -17.55 -9.89 9.79
C SER A 40 -16.10 -10.17 9.46
N GLY A 41 -15.23 -9.17 9.54
CA GLY A 41 -13.78 -9.28 9.35
C GLY A 41 -13.06 -10.03 10.46
N GLY A 42 -13.73 -10.33 11.56
CA GLY A 42 -13.20 -11.14 12.64
C GLY A 42 -12.48 -10.38 13.74
N PHE A 43 -12.72 -9.08 13.89
CA PHE A 43 -12.14 -8.30 14.98
C PHE A 43 -12.52 -8.91 16.35
N LYS A 44 -11.52 -9.11 17.19
CA LYS A 44 -11.69 -9.79 18.49
C LYS A 44 -11.99 -8.84 19.65
N GLY A 45 -11.84 -7.53 19.45
CA GLY A 45 -12.11 -6.51 20.46
C GLY A 45 -13.58 -6.13 20.53
N GLY A 46 -13.87 -5.16 21.39
CA GLY A 46 -15.23 -4.60 21.55
C GLY A 46 -15.63 -3.76 20.35
N ILE A 47 -16.87 -3.88 19.92
CA ILE A 47 -17.47 -3.06 18.87
C ILE A 47 -18.69 -2.38 19.45
N TRP A 48 -18.69 -1.05 19.48
CA TRP A 48 -19.76 -0.23 20.06
C TRP A 48 -20.38 0.69 19.02
N GLY A 49 -21.70 0.66 18.92
CA GLY A 49 -22.45 1.63 18.14
C GLY A 49 -22.82 2.85 18.99
N VAL A 50 -22.86 4.03 18.39
CA VAL A 50 -23.38 5.26 19.01
C VAL A 50 -24.39 5.90 18.08
N ASN A 51 -25.66 5.91 18.52
CA ASN A 51 -26.76 6.54 17.81
C ASN A 51 -27.90 6.81 18.81
N PRO A 52 -28.58 7.99 18.76
CA PRO A 52 -29.71 8.28 19.63
C PRO A 52 -30.88 7.31 19.50
N LYS A 53 -31.01 6.64 18.33
CA LYS A 53 -32.09 5.67 18.09
C LYS A 53 -31.66 4.28 18.54
N PRO A 54 -32.37 3.63 19.48
CA PRO A 54 -32.07 2.28 19.95
C PRO A 54 -32.15 1.25 18.81
N GLY A 55 -31.32 0.21 18.90
CA GLY A 55 -31.35 -0.92 17.96
C GLY A 55 -30.83 -0.64 16.55
N ARG A 56 -30.22 0.53 16.32
CA ARG A 56 -29.70 0.90 15.00
C ARG A 56 -28.55 0.02 14.53
N PHE A 57 -27.77 -0.55 15.43
CA PHE A 57 -26.63 -1.40 15.16
C PHE A 57 -26.91 -2.91 15.30
N ASP A 58 -28.15 -3.31 15.08
CA ASP A 58 -28.60 -4.72 15.17
C ASP A 58 -28.25 -5.34 16.55
N ALA A 59 -27.49 -6.45 16.55
CA ALA A 59 -27.10 -7.16 17.74
C ALA A 59 -25.88 -6.55 18.49
N LEU A 60 -25.26 -5.52 17.95
CA LEU A 60 -24.11 -4.87 18.57
C LEU A 60 -24.56 -3.94 19.71
N PRO A 61 -23.77 -3.82 20.80
CA PRO A 61 -24.04 -2.82 21.83
C PRO A 61 -24.17 -1.43 21.21
N CYS A 62 -25.28 -0.75 21.51
CA CYS A 62 -25.55 0.59 21.01
C CYS A 62 -25.85 1.53 22.17
N TYR A 63 -25.17 2.66 22.18
CA TYR A 63 -25.26 3.68 23.21
C TYR A 63 -25.88 4.96 22.64
N PRO A 64 -26.71 5.70 23.38
CA PRO A 64 -27.35 6.91 22.86
C PRO A 64 -26.35 8.03 22.52
N SER A 65 -25.26 8.14 23.29
CA SER A 65 -24.24 9.16 23.12
C SER A 65 -22.87 8.65 23.51
N VAL A 66 -21.84 9.41 23.16
CA VAL A 66 -20.43 9.12 23.54
C VAL A 66 -20.26 9.02 25.05
N ARG A 67 -21.00 9.83 25.80
CA ARG A 67 -20.95 9.87 27.29
C ARG A 67 -21.37 8.55 27.92
N ASP A 68 -22.23 7.80 27.25
CA ASP A 68 -22.75 6.51 27.72
C ASP A 68 -21.83 5.33 27.44
N LEU A 69 -20.77 5.52 26.68
CA LEU A 69 -19.77 4.47 26.39
C LEU A 69 -19.13 3.97 27.69
N PRO A 70 -18.73 2.66 27.74
CA PRO A 70 -18.07 2.10 28.92
C PRO A 70 -16.77 2.80 29.31
N GLU A 71 -16.01 3.22 28.31
CA GLU A 71 -14.75 3.99 28.45
C GLU A 71 -14.47 4.77 27.16
N GLY A 72 -13.45 5.61 27.16
CA GLY A 72 -12.99 6.29 25.97
C GLY A 72 -12.51 5.28 24.91
N PRO A 73 -13.12 5.25 23.70
CA PRO A 73 -12.76 4.27 22.68
C PRO A 73 -11.34 4.49 22.18
N ASP A 74 -10.59 3.40 21.99
CA ASP A 74 -9.26 3.47 21.40
C ASP A 74 -9.31 4.00 19.97
N ALA A 75 -10.29 3.53 19.19
CA ALA A 75 -10.54 3.97 17.83
C ALA A 75 -12.01 4.29 17.64
N THR A 76 -12.30 5.29 16.80
CA THR A 76 -13.67 5.72 16.47
C THR A 76 -13.80 5.93 14.97
N PHE A 77 -14.83 5.31 14.37
CA PHE A 77 -15.31 5.67 13.05
C PHE A 77 -16.44 6.71 13.19
N LEU A 78 -16.20 7.90 12.66
CA LEU A 78 -17.11 9.05 12.80
C LEU A 78 -17.74 9.43 11.48
N ALA A 79 -19.04 9.21 11.35
CA ALA A 79 -19.83 9.50 10.15
C ALA A 79 -21.12 10.24 10.50
N VAL A 80 -20.97 11.44 11.02
CA VAL A 80 -22.09 12.36 11.35
C VAL A 80 -22.07 13.54 10.39
N PRO A 81 -23.18 14.32 10.29
CA PRO A 81 -23.15 15.56 9.51
C PRO A 81 -21.99 16.47 9.95
N ARG A 82 -21.32 17.11 8.99
CA ARG A 82 -20.09 17.88 9.21
C ARG A 82 -20.19 18.90 10.37
N LYS A 83 -21.34 19.54 10.51
CA LYS A 83 -21.57 20.54 11.56
C LYS A 83 -21.59 19.95 12.97
N ALA A 84 -21.90 18.66 13.10
CA ALA A 84 -21.91 17.96 14.37
C ALA A 84 -20.53 17.42 14.78
N VAL A 85 -19.58 17.35 13.85
CA VAL A 85 -18.26 16.76 14.09
C VAL A 85 -17.50 17.42 15.25
N PRO A 86 -17.38 18.74 15.35
CA PRO A 86 -16.63 19.36 16.45
C PRO A 86 -17.18 19.00 17.83
N GLN A 87 -18.50 18.96 18.00
CA GLN A 87 -19.11 18.62 19.30
C GLN A 87 -18.85 17.14 19.66
N VAL A 88 -18.99 16.23 18.70
CA VAL A 88 -18.70 14.81 18.94
C VAL A 88 -17.23 14.60 19.30
N LEU A 89 -16.31 15.31 18.65
CA LEU A 89 -14.89 15.27 18.99
C LEU A 89 -14.62 15.77 20.40
N THR A 90 -15.28 16.85 20.82
CA THR A 90 -15.18 17.35 22.19
C THR A 90 -15.65 16.29 23.21
N ASP A 91 -16.78 15.65 22.95
CA ASP A 91 -17.31 14.58 23.80
C ASP A 91 -16.35 13.37 23.85
N LEU A 92 -15.79 12.98 22.74
CA LEU A 92 -14.77 11.90 22.66
C LEU A 92 -13.52 12.26 23.46
N ARG A 93 -13.01 13.48 23.31
CA ARG A 93 -11.85 13.96 24.06
C ARG A 93 -12.10 13.93 25.57
N GLU A 94 -13.23 14.43 26.02
CA GLU A 94 -13.63 14.44 27.44
C GLU A 94 -13.78 13.01 27.99
N LYS A 95 -14.20 12.06 27.15
CA LYS A 95 -14.33 10.65 27.52
C LYS A 95 -12.96 9.91 27.53
N GLY A 96 -11.91 10.51 26.99
CA GLY A 96 -10.61 9.88 26.87
C GLY A 96 -10.41 9.07 25.58
N GLY A 97 -11.07 9.47 24.51
CA GLY A 97 -10.92 8.84 23.19
C GLY A 97 -9.50 8.92 22.65
N GLY A 98 -9.10 7.92 21.87
CA GLY A 98 -7.76 7.80 21.28
C GLY A 98 -7.70 8.39 19.87
N GLY A 99 -7.94 7.57 18.85
CA GLY A 99 -7.88 7.99 17.47
C GLY A 99 -9.23 7.94 16.76
N ILE A 100 -9.39 8.77 15.75
CA ILE A 100 -10.63 8.92 15.00
C ILE A 100 -10.37 8.82 13.51
N VAL A 101 -11.20 8.07 12.79
CA VAL A 101 -11.36 8.17 11.34
C VAL A 101 -12.57 9.08 11.09
N CYS A 102 -12.36 10.27 10.57
CA CYS A 102 -13.42 11.23 10.25
C CYS A 102 -13.84 11.09 8.78
N TYR A 103 -14.88 10.31 8.55
CA TYR A 103 -15.44 10.05 7.23
C TYR A 103 -16.11 11.27 6.60
N SER A 104 -16.67 12.16 7.44
CA SER A 104 -17.44 13.32 7.00
C SER A 104 -16.60 14.25 6.11
N ALA A 105 -17.23 14.77 5.07
CA ALA A 105 -16.65 15.74 4.13
C ALA A 105 -17.28 17.14 4.31
N GLY A 106 -16.74 18.14 3.64
CA GLY A 106 -17.24 19.50 3.68
C GLY A 106 -16.46 20.43 4.61
N PHE A 107 -15.15 20.24 4.63
CA PHE A 107 -14.17 21.02 5.41
C PHE A 107 -13.28 21.85 4.47
N GLY A 108 -11.99 21.88 4.67
CA GLY A 108 -11.06 22.70 3.89
C GLY A 108 -11.08 22.50 2.37
N GLU A 109 -11.56 21.34 1.89
CA GLU A 109 -11.77 21.08 0.46
C GLU A 109 -12.85 21.99 -0.18
N LEU A 110 -13.75 22.56 0.61
CA LEU A 110 -14.72 23.56 0.16
C LEU A 110 -14.18 25.00 0.16
N GLY A 111 -12.88 25.19 0.41
CA GLY A 111 -12.29 26.52 0.51
C GLY A 111 -12.80 27.28 1.75
N SER A 112 -13.10 28.58 1.60
CA SER A 112 -13.51 29.45 2.70
C SER A 112 -14.74 28.95 3.47
N ASP A 113 -15.67 28.30 2.79
CA ASP A 113 -16.90 27.79 3.42
C ASP A 113 -16.63 26.66 4.42
N GLY A 114 -15.56 25.90 4.21
CA GLY A 114 -15.20 24.78 5.09
C GLY A 114 -14.04 25.06 6.06
N GLU A 115 -13.24 26.09 5.82
CA GLU A 115 -12.03 26.41 6.61
C GLU A 115 -12.34 26.67 8.09
N GLN A 116 -13.40 27.42 8.39
CA GLN A 116 -13.76 27.73 9.77
C GLN A 116 -14.19 26.45 10.52
N LEU A 117 -14.93 25.58 9.85
CA LEU A 117 -15.34 24.30 10.41
C LEU A 117 -14.14 23.38 10.64
N GLU A 118 -13.17 23.39 9.75
CA GLU A 118 -11.92 22.65 9.89
C GLU A 118 -11.10 23.13 11.08
N LYS A 119 -11.00 24.44 11.30
CA LYS A 119 -10.36 25.00 12.50
C LYS A 119 -11.06 24.55 13.78
N SER A 120 -12.40 24.49 13.77
CA SER A 120 -13.19 23.99 14.90
C SER A 120 -12.93 22.50 15.15
N LEU A 121 -12.79 21.70 14.08
CA LEU A 121 -12.43 20.29 14.16
C LEU A 121 -11.06 20.11 14.81
N ILE A 122 -10.06 20.83 14.36
CA ILE A 122 -8.69 20.75 14.89
C ILE A 122 -8.67 21.11 16.38
N ALA A 123 -9.33 22.20 16.76
CA ALA A 123 -9.42 22.63 18.15
C ALA A 123 -10.13 21.60 19.04
N ALA A 124 -11.24 21.01 18.58
CA ALA A 124 -11.98 20.00 19.29
C ALA A 124 -11.23 18.67 19.43
N CYS A 125 -10.37 18.35 18.46
CA CYS A 125 -9.57 17.13 18.45
C CYS A 125 -8.57 17.07 19.61
N GLY A 126 -7.95 18.20 19.96
CA GLY A 126 -6.93 18.24 21.01
C GLY A 126 -5.76 17.29 20.71
N ASP A 127 -5.41 16.47 21.70
CA ASP A 127 -4.34 15.47 21.55
C ASP A 127 -4.80 14.13 20.95
N MET A 128 -6.06 14.01 20.55
CA MET A 128 -6.49 12.81 19.83
C MET A 128 -5.85 12.75 18.43
N ALA A 129 -5.72 11.54 17.91
CA ALA A 129 -5.20 11.30 16.57
C ALA A 129 -6.36 11.19 15.58
N LEU A 130 -6.41 12.06 14.56
CA LEU A 130 -7.51 12.08 13.60
C LEU A 130 -7.02 11.90 12.17
N ALA A 131 -7.53 10.85 11.53
CA ALA A 131 -7.40 10.61 10.10
C ALA A 131 -8.51 11.35 9.34
N GLY A 132 -8.13 12.17 8.39
CA GLY A 132 -9.05 12.96 7.61
C GLY A 132 -9.08 14.45 8.00
N PRO A 133 -10.25 15.10 7.94
CA PRO A 133 -11.55 14.58 7.46
C PRO A 133 -11.55 14.22 5.98
N ASN A 134 -12.72 13.83 5.45
CA ASN A 134 -12.86 13.51 4.03
C ASN A 134 -12.02 12.28 3.63
N VAL A 135 -12.16 11.19 4.37
CA VAL A 135 -11.49 9.90 4.10
C VAL A 135 -12.50 8.78 4.02
N PHE A 136 -12.17 7.72 3.29
CA PHE A 136 -12.94 6.47 3.36
C PHE A 136 -12.72 5.77 4.70
N GLY A 137 -11.50 5.68 5.17
CA GLY A 137 -11.22 5.07 6.44
C GLY A 137 -9.86 4.43 6.57
N LEU A 138 -9.84 3.39 7.38
CA LEU A 138 -8.67 2.62 7.73
C LEU A 138 -9.01 1.14 7.72
N LEU A 139 -8.23 0.34 7.00
CA LEU A 139 -8.26 -1.11 7.04
C LEU A 139 -7.01 -1.62 7.74
N ASN A 140 -7.21 -2.43 8.76
CA ASN A 140 -6.16 -3.07 9.53
C ASN A 140 -6.31 -4.58 9.40
N TYR A 141 -5.51 -5.19 8.52
CA TYR A 141 -5.52 -6.63 8.28
C TYR A 141 -4.60 -7.42 9.22
N VAL A 142 -3.91 -6.74 10.14
CA VAL A 142 -3.06 -7.38 11.15
C VAL A 142 -3.88 -7.83 12.36
N THR A 143 -4.80 -6.98 12.82
CA THR A 143 -5.70 -7.27 13.96
C THR A 143 -7.18 -7.25 13.59
N ASP A 144 -7.50 -7.02 12.32
CA ASP A 144 -8.86 -6.95 11.78
C ASP A 144 -9.75 -5.83 12.33
N GLY A 145 -9.14 -4.83 12.94
CA GLY A 145 -9.81 -3.63 13.43
C GLY A 145 -10.11 -2.64 12.32
N HIS A 146 -11.11 -2.93 11.50
CA HIS A 146 -11.46 -2.13 10.33
C HIS A 146 -12.40 -0.98 10.66
N LEU A 147 -12.07 0.23 10.16
CA LEU A 147 -12.90 1.43 10.20
C LEU A 147 -13.16 1.87 8.75
N TRP A 148 -14.02 1.12 8.05
CA TRP A 148 -14.19 1.23 6.60
C TRP A 148 -15.64 1.00 6.20
N PRO A 149 -16.31 1.98 5.52
CA PRO A 149 -17.75 1.95 5.27
C PRO A 149 -18.14 1.28 3.96
N PHE A 150 -17.27 0.51 3.35
CA PHE A 150 -17.51 -0.18 2.08
C PHE A 150 -17.12 -1.65 2.17
N SER A 151 -17.60 -2.45 1.21
CA SER A 151 -17.10 -3.81 1.06
C SER A 151 -15.64 -3.81 0.62
N HIS A 152 -14.87 -4.76 1.13
CA HIS A 152 -13.48 -4.98 0.76
C HIS A 152 -13.21 -6.48 0.67
N GLY A 153 -12.28 -6.85 -0.22
CA GLY A 153 -11.91 -8.26 -0.45
C GLY A 153 -10.65 -8.70 0.28
N GLY A 154 -10.15 -7.88 1.22
CA GLY A 154 -8.92 -8.18 1.94
C GLY A 154 -9.08 -9.28 2.98
N GLN A 155 -7.96 -9.90 3.34
CA GLN A 155 -7.88 -10.98 4.33
C GLN A 155 -6.78 -10.67 5.33
N SER A 156 -6.92 -11.21 6.54
CA SER A 156 -5.90 -11.09 7.60
C SER A 156 -4.53 -11.55 7.12
N VAL A 157 -3.50 -10.81 7.51
CA VAL A 157 -2.11 -11.10 7.19
C VAL A 157 -1.25 -11.01 8.44
N LYS A 158 -0.14 -11.74 8.45
CA LYS A 158 0.89 -11.59 9.48
C LYS A 158 1.83 -10.44 9.17
N ARG A 159 2.09 -10.19 7.89
CA ARG A 159 3.02 -9.19 7.40
C ARG A 159 2.67 -8.79 5.96
N GLY A 160 2.85 -7.53 5.64
CA GLY A 160 2.64 -7.02 4.28
C GLY A 160 2.92 -5.53 4.18
N PRO A 161 2.94 -4.98 2.97
CA PRO A 161 3.08 -3.54 2.77
C PRO A 161 1.83 -2.80 3.28
N ALA A 162 2.03 -1.57 3.75
CA ALA A 162 0.98 -0.64 4.10
C ALA A 162 0.75 0.37 2.97
N ILE A 163 -0.51 0.68 2.70
CA ILE A 163 -0.91 1.74 1.77
C ILE A 163 -1.35 2.96 2.57
N ILE A 164 -0.80 4.12 2.23
CA ILE A 164 -1.24 5.42 2.74
C ILE A 164 -1.65 6.26 1.52
N SER A 165 -2.92 6.61 1.43
CA SER A 165 -3.49 7.21 0.23
C SER A 165 -4.29 8.47 0.53
N GLN A 166 -4.06 9.52 -0.25
CA GLN A 166 -4.91 10.70 -0.24
C GLN A 166 -6.17 10.52 -1.12
N SER A 167 -6.26 9.42 -1.89
CA SER A 167 -7.44 9.07 -2.69
C SER A 167 -8.14 7.84 -2.15
N GLY A 168 -9.43 7.98 -1.78
CA GLY A 168 -10.25 6.86 -1.34
C GLY A 168 -10.52 5.83 -2.44
N MET A 169 -10.85 6.28 -3.64
CA MET A 169 -11.13 5.41 -4.78
C MET A 169 -9.90 4.60 -5.21
N LEU A 170 -8.71 5.19 -5.12
CA LEU A 170 -7.48 4.46 -5.41
C LEU A 170 -7.28 3.33 -4.39
N SER A 171 -7.54 3.59 -3.12
CA SER A 171 -7.47 2.55 -2.08
C SER A 171 -8.39 1.38 -2.41
N SER A 172 -9.62 1.63 -2.86
CA SER A 172 -10.55 0.60 -3.30
C SER A 172 -10.01 -0.19 -4.50
N TYR A 173 -9.44 0.48 -5.49
CA TYR A 173 -8.81 -0.17 -6.64
C TYR A 173 -7.67 -1.11 -6.22
N LEU A 174 -6.80 -0.66 -5.33
CA LEU A 174 -5.67 -1.46 -4.85
C LEU A 174 -6.15 -2.71 -4.09
N LEU A 175 -7.23 -2.59 -3.31
CA LEU A 175 -7.80 -3.70 -2.55
C LEU A 175 -8.41 -4.80 -3.43
N THR A 176 -8.85 -4.48 -4.63
CA THR A 176 -9.47 -5.43 -5.56
C THR A 176 -8.47 -6.08 -6.51
N ASN A 177 -7.17 -5.87 -6.30
CA ASN A 177 -6.13 -6.44 -7.15
C ASN A 177 -6.10 -7.98 -7.07
N ARG A 178 -5.67 -8.60 -8.18
CA ARG A 178 -5.46 -10.05 -8.28
C ARG A 178 -3.97 -10.42 -8.42
N ARG A 179 -3.06 -9.58 -7.93
CA ARG A 179 -1.61 -9.68 -8.14
C ARG A 179 -0.86 -10.28 -6.96
N SER A 180 -1.56 -10.97 -6.06
CA SER A 180 -0.99 -11.61 -4.86
C SER A 180 -0.36 -10.64 -3.85
N VAL A 181 -0.61 -9.36 -3.97
CA VAL A 181 -0.19 -8.36 -2.98
C VAL A 181 -1.25 -8.27 -1.88
N ARG A 182 -0.85 -8.58 -0.65
CA ARG A 182 -1.72 -8.49 0.53
C ARG A 182 -1.20 -7.42 1.46
N PHE A 183 -2.07 -6.47 1.81
CA PHE A 183 -1.71 -5.32 2.63
C PHE A 183 -1.86 -5.61 4.12
N SER A 184 -0.97 -5.04 4.92
CA SER A 184 -1.11 -4.99 6.39
C SER A 184 -2.10 -3.91 6.80
N TYR A 185 -1.97 -2.73 6.24
CA TYR A 185 -2.84 -1.57 6.47
C TYR A 185 -3.19 -0.88 5.16
N VAL A 186 -4.39 -0.32 5.09
CA VAL A 186 -4.79 0.65 4.06
C VAL A 186 -5.37 1.86 4.78
N ILE A 187 -4.70 2.99 4.67
CA ILE A 187 -5.01 4.20 5.43
C ILE A 187 -5.33 5.33 4.48
N GLY A 188 -6.53 5.91 4.63
CA GLY A 188 -6.91 7.15 3.99
C GLY A 188 -6.33 8.34 4.74
N ALA A 189 -5.57 9.20 4.06
CA ALA A 189 -5.00 10.42 4.65
C ALA A 189 -5.96 11.63 4.58
N GLY A 190 -6.78 11.69 3.54
CA GLY A 190 -7.76 12.76 3.35
C GLY A 190 -7.17 14.15 3.37
N ASN A 191 -7.83 15.07 4.06
CA ASN A 191 -7.41 16.48 4.14
C ASN A 191 -6.13 16.71 4.97
N GLN A 192 -5.67 15.71 5.70
CA GLN A 192 -4.49 15.83 6.58
C GLN A 192 -4.58 17.00 7.58
N SER A 193 -5.76 17.22 8.15
CA SER A 193 -5.97 18.35 9.08
C SER A 193 -5.26 18.16 10.42
N VAL A 194 -5.11 16.93 10.89
CA VAL A 194 -4.43 16.58 12.14
C VAL A 194 -3.25 15.65 11.87
N LEU A 195 -3.51 14.42 11.34
CA LEU A 195 -2.47 13.49 10.94
C LEU A 195 -2.17 13.63 9.45
N GLY A 196 -0.89 13.63 9.11
CA GLY A 196 -0.41 13.60 7.73
C GLY A 196 0.23 12.26 7.38
N VAL A 197 0.60 12.11 6.12
CA VAL A 197 1.31 10.91 5.62
C VAL A 197 2.55 10.61 6.46
N GLU A 198 3.28 11.64 6.87
CA GLU A 198 4.49 11.53 7.69
C GLU A 198 4.24 10.87 9.05
N ASP A 199 3.07 11.10 9.65
CA ASP A 199 2.72 10.55 10.96
C ASP A 199 2.50 9.03 10.90
N TYR A 200 1.78 8.57 9.90
CA TYR A 200 1.55 7.13 9.67
C TYR A 200 2.85 6.42 9.31
N LEU A 201 3.65 7.02 8.44
CA LEU A 201 4.93 6.48 8.02
C LEU A 201 5.88 6.34 9.22
N GLU A 202 6.06 7.39 10.01
CA GLU A 202 6.89 7.39 11.22
C GLU A 202 6.48 6.30 12.20
N HIS A 203 5.17 6.14 12.43
CA HIS A 203 4.66 5.13 13.37
C HIS A 203 4.83 3.70 12.85
N LEU A 204 4.47 3.45 11.59
CA LEU A 204 4.42 2.10 11.02
C LEU A 204 5.80 1.53 10.65
N ILE A 205 6.83 2.35 10.50
CA ILE A 205 8.20 1.89 10.27
C ILE A 205 8.66 0.94 11.37
N ASP A 206 8.23 1.15 12.60
CA ASP A 206 8.60 0.34 13.76
C ASP A 206 7.67 -0.88 13.97
N ASN A 207 6.63 -1.03 13.15
CA ASN A 207 5.73 -2.17 13.23
C ASN A 207 6.27 -3.35 12.42
N PRO A 208 6.60 -4.50 13.06
CA PRO A 208 7.17 -5.65 12.35
C PRO A 208 6.22 -6.29 11.34
N ALA A 209 4.93 -6.02 11.41
CA ALA A 209 3.95 -6.50 10.43
C ALA A 209 3.98 -5.71 9.12
N VAL A 210 4.69 -4.57 9.06
CA VAL A 210 4.80 -3.72 7.87
C VAL A 210 6.19 -3.87 7.25
N ASN A 211 6.24 -4.35 6.02
CA ASN A 211 7.49 -4.61 5.29
C ASN A 211 7.73 -3.72 4.07
N GLY A 212 6.86 -2.77 3.84
CA GLY A 212 6.96 -1.81 2.75
C GLY A 212 5.83 -0.80 2.81
N PHE A 213 5.93 0.26 2.00
CA PHE A 213 4.91 1.31 1.93
C PHE A 213 4.58 1.65 0.48
N GLY A 214 3.29 1.72 0.18
CA GLY A 214 2.78 2.33 -1.04
C GLY A 214 2.09 3.65 -0.70
N LEU A 215 2.56 4.74 -1.28
CA LEU A 215 2.05 6.08 -1.01
C LEU A 215 1.39 6.66 -2.25
N TYR A 216 0.13 7.09 -2.11
CA TYR A 216 -0.50 7.95 -3.10
C TYR A 216 -0.53 9.36 -2.54
N ILE A 217 0.19 10.27 -3.18
CA ILE A 217 0.46 11.62 -2.68
C ILE A 217 -0.03 12.66 -3.69
N GLU A 218 -0.88 13.58 -3.23
CA GLU A 218 -1.19 14.82 -3.92
C GLU A 218 -0.27 15.93 -3.41
N THR A 219 -0.13 16.04 -2.08
CA THR A 219 0.79 16.98 -1.43
C THR A 219 1.26 16.43 -0.08
N LEU A 220 2.48 16.79 0.29
CA LEU A 220 3.02 16.53 1.62
C LEU A 220 2.86 17.78 2.49
N ARG A 221 2.40 17.58 3.71
CA ARG A 221 2.16 18.63 4.69
C ARG A 221 3.43 19.10 5.40
N ASP A 222 4.28 18.15 5.79
CA ASP A 222 5.52 18.37 6.54
C ASP A 222 6.68 17.62 5.89
N ILE A 223 7.35 18.28 4.95
CA ILE A 223 8.44 17.69 4.17
C ILE A 223 9.64 17.29 5.04
N PRO A 224 10.09 18.09 6.02
CA PRO A 224 11.19 17.68 6.91
C PRO A 224 10.90 16.39 7.68
N ARG A 225 9.73 16.27 8.28
CA ARG A 225 9.35 15.05 9.02
C ARG A 225 9.15 13.85 8.11
N PHE A 226 8.56 14.06 6.92
CA PHE A 226 8.48 13.02 5.90
C PHE A 226 9.86 12.52 5.50
N THR A 227 10.80 13.43 5.28
CA THR A 227 12.19 13.11 4.92
C THR A 227 12.87 12.29 6.02
N GLU A 228 12.73 12.66 7.28
CA GLU A 228 13.26 11.90 8.42
C GLU A 228 12.69 10.47 8.47
N ALA A 229 11.38 10.33 8.32
CA ALA A 229 10.72 9.02 8.31
C ALA A 229 11.19 8.17 7.12
N ALA A 230 11.28 8.74 5.93
CA ALA A 230 11.75 8.05 4.74
C ALA A 230 13.21 7.59 4.87
N ASN A 231 14.08 8.40 5.45
CA ASN A 231 15.46 8.02 5.75
C ASN A 231 15.54 6.86 6.74
N ARG A 232 14.72 6.87 7.80
CA ARG A 232 14.63 5.73 8.73
C ARG A 232 14.17 4.44 8.04
N ALA A 233 13.21 4.52 7.13
CA ALA A 233 12.77 3.38 6.34
C ALA A 233 13.92 2.84 5.47
N LEU A 234 14.65 3.73 4.80
CA LEU A 234 15.81 3.37 3.97
C LEU A 234 16.90 2.67 4.81
N GLU A 235 17.24 3.19 5.97
CA GLU A 235 18.21 2.60 6.90
C GLU A 235 17.79 1.20 7.38
N LYS A 236 16.49 0.98 7.58
CA LYS A 236 15.92 -0.32 7.97
C LYS A 236 15.70 -1.29 6.79
N GLY A 237 15.97 -0.86 5.58
CA GLY A 237 15.71 -1.66 4.39
C GLY A 237 14.21 -1.86 4.08
N ILE A 238 13.36 -0.95 4.53
CA ILE A 238 11.91 -0.98 4.27
C ILE A 238 11.63 -0.14 3.01
N PRO A 239 11.20 -0.75 1.89
CA PRO A 239 10.98 -0.02 0.65
C PRO A 239 9.75 0.89 0.73
N ILE A 240 9.87 2.05 0.08
CA ILE A 240 8.76 2.99 -0.14
C ILE A 240 8.58 3.19 -1.64
N VAL A 241 7.36 3.00 -2.11
CA VAL A 241 6.94 3.25 -3.49
C VAL A 241 5.91 4.37 -3.48
N ALA A 242 6.11 5.41 -4.28
CA ALA A 242 5.21 6.56 -4.32
C ALA A 242 4.63 6.78 -5.71
N LEU A 243 3.33 7.03 -5.74
CA LEU A 243 2.61 7.56 -6.88
C LEU A 243 2.24 9.02 -6.56
N LYS A 244 2.99 9.98 -7.11
CA LYS A 244 2.77 11.40 -6.92
C LYS A 244 2.01 11.98 -8.11
N VAL A 245 0.86 12.57 -7.84
CA VAL A 245 0.03 13.24 -8.84
C VAL A 245 0.13 14.77 -8.72
N GLY A 246 -0.50 15.49 -9.63
CA GLY A 246 -0.42 16.95 -9.66
C GLY A 246 0.77 17.46 -10.47
N LYS A 247 1.25 16.69 -11.44
CA LYS A 247 2.39 16.98 -12.31
C LYS A 247 2.11 18.10 -13.31
N SER A 248 0.95 18.02 -13.97
CA SER A 248 0.50 19.01 -14.94
C SER A 248 -0.21 20.16 -14.25
N ASP A 249 -0.29 21.30 -14.94
CA ASP A 249 -1.03 22.47 -14.45
C ASP A 249 -2.50 22.16 -14.18
N LEU A 250 -3.11 21.34 -15.03
CA LEU A 250 -4.49 20.89 -14.84
C LEU A 250 -4.63 20.02 -13.59
N ALA A 251 -3.73 19.05 -13.41
CA ALA A 251 -3.74 18.18 -12.24
C ALA A 251 -3.48 18.95 -10.93
N ALA A 252 -2.60 19.95 -10.95
CA ALA A 252 -2.33 20.81 -9.80
C ALA A 252 -3.57 21.62 -9.39
N LYS A 253 -4.32 22.15 -10.34
CA LYS A 253 -5.60 22.84 -10.09
C LYS A 253 -6.66 21.89 -9.54
N THR A 254 -6.73 20.67 -10.06
CA THR A 254 -7.67 19.65 -9.60
C THR A 254 -7.37 19.25 -8.15
N ALA A 255 -6.10 19.04 -7.80
CA ALA A 255 -5.68 18.73 -6.44
C ALA A 255 -6.09 19.83 -5.45
N LEU A 256 -5.92 21.10 -5.81
CA LEU A 256 -6.36 22.22 -4.99
C LEU A 256 -7.87 22.20 -4.71
N THR A 257 -8.67 21.90 -5.72
CA THR A 257 -10.14 21.81 -5.59
C THR A 257 -10.56 20.60 -4.76
N HIS A 258 -9.86 19.48 -4.91
CA HIS A 258 -10.22 18.19 -4.28
C HIS A 258 -9.81 18.12 -2.81
N THR A 259 -8.64 18.66 -2.43
CA THR A 259 -8.06 18.51 -1.09
C THR A 259 -7.83 19.83 -0.36
N GLY A 260 -8.04 20.96 -1.03
CA GLY A 260 -7.72 22.29 -0.49
C GLY A 260 -6.21 22.56 -0.39
N SER A 261 -5.37 21.72 -0.99
CA SER A 261 -3.92 21.78 -0.90
C SER A 261 -3.29 22.17 -2.22
N LEU A 262 -2.25 23.02 -2.17
CA LEU A 262 -1.41 23.29 -3.34
C LEU A 262 -0.51 22.08 -3.60
N ALA A 263 -0.64 21.49 -4.78
CA ALA A 263 0.35 20.53 -5.26
C ALA A 263 1.66 21.28 -5.48
N GLY A 264 2.73 20.86 -4.83
CA GLY A 264 4.06 21.45 -5.01
C GLY A 264 4.59 21.27 -6.43
N VAL A 265 5.66 21.99 -6.76
CA VAL A 265 6.30 21.86 -8.07
C VAL A 265 6.89 20.45 -8.19
N ASP A 266 6.50 19.73 -9.22
CA ASP A 266 6.78 18.30 -9.38
C ASP A 266 8.27 17.94 -9.31
N HIS A 267 9.14 18.74 -9.88
CA HIS A 267 10.58 18.45 -9.87
C HIS A 267 11.21 18.46 -8.47
N TYR A 268 10.63 19.21 -7.52
CA TYR A 268 11.07 19.16 -6.12
C TYR A 268 10.68 17.81 -5.47
N TYR A 269 9.51 17.28 -5.77
CA TYR A 269 9.12 15.96 -5.32
C TYR A 269 10.01 14.86 -5.93
N GLN A 270 10.32 14.97 -7.22
CA GLN A 270 11.24 14.05 -7.87
C GLN A 270 12.62 14.05 -7.19
N ALA A 271 13.17 15.22 -6.94
CA ALA A 271 14.46 15.37 -6.24
C ALA A 271 14.40 14.82 -4.80
N LEU A 272 13.30 15.06 -4.10
CA LEU A 272 13.10 14.51 -2.75
C LEU A 272 13.10 12.98 -2.77
N PHE A 273 12.32 12.37 -3.67
CA PHE A 273 12.23 10.91 -3.76
C PHE A 273 13.56 10.26 -4.11
N GLU A 274 14.31 10.83 -5.05
CA GLU A 274 15.65 10.36 -5.39
C GLU A 274 16.60 10.43 -4.18
N ARG A 275 16.56 11.53 -3.44
CA ARG A 275 17.41 11.75 -2.27
C ARG A 275 17.15 10.75 -1.15
N VAL A 276 15.90 10.36 -0.92
CA VAL A 276 15.51 9.45 0.18
C VAL A 276 15.26 8.01 -0.28
N GLY A 277 15.63 7.67 -1.52
CA GLY A 277 15.54 6.31 -2.04
C GLY A 277 14.13 5.78 -2.24
N ILE A 278 13.16 6.65 -2.53
CA ILE A 278 11.78 6.28 -2.83
C ILE A 278 11.65 5.95 -4.32
N ALA A 279 11.10 4.78 -4.63
CA ALA A 279 10.75 4.42 -5.99
C ALA A 279 9.48 5.16 -6.43
N ARG A 280 9.59 6.00 -7.45
CA ARG A 280 8.43 6.71 -8.01
C ARG A 280 7.83 5.94 -9.16
N VAL A 281 6.51 5.74 -9.12
CA VAL A 281 5.74 5.06 -10.17
C VAL A 281 4.66 5.97 -10.73
N SER A 282 4.17 5.65 -11.93
CA SER A 282 3.20 6.48 -12.66
C SER A 282 1.79 5.91 -12.70
N SER A 283 1.58 4.71 -12.15
CA SER A 283 0.27 4.06 -12.15
C SER A 283 0.07 3.14 -10.94
N PRO A 284 -1.18 2.86 -10.57
CA PRO A 284 -1.49 1.88 -9.52
C PRO A 284 -0.95 0.48 -9.83
N SER A 285 -1.00 0.04 -11.08
CA SER A 285 -0.43 -1.25 -11.51
C SER A 285 1.06 -1.34 -11.23
N LEU A 286 1.82 -0.30 -11.60
CA LEU A 286 3.26 -0.23 -11.33
C LEU A 286 3.55 -0.18 -9.82
N MET A 287 2.70 0.48 -9.02
CA MET A 287 2.83 0.46 -7.57
C MET A 287 2.74 -0.96 -7.03
N LEU A 288 1.74 -1.74 -7.45
CA LEU A 288 1.55 -3.11 -6.98
C LEU A 288 2.70 -4.02 -7.38
N GLU A 289 3.14 -3.95 -8.64
CA GLU A 289 4.26 -4.76 -9.14
C GLU A 289 5.57 -4.41 -8.41
N THR A 290 5.85 -3.12 -8.23
CA THR A 290 7.05 -2.65 -7.55
C THR A 290 7.05 -3.03 -6.08
N LEU A 291 5.94 -2.85 -5.38
CA LEU A 291 5.79 -3.28 -3.98
C LEU A 291 5.97 -4.79 -3.84
N ASN A 292 5.36 -5.58 -4.72
CA ASN A 292 5.47 -7.03 -4.68
C ASN A 292 6.92 -7.47 -4.84
N MET A 293 7.61 -6.95 -5.83
CA MET A 293 9.03 -7.24 -6.06
C MET A 293 9.88 -6.86 -4.84
N LEU A 294 9.76 -5.64 -4.36
CA LEU A 294 10.62 -5.12 -3.29
C LEU A 294 10.36 -5.78 -1.92
N THR A 295 9.12 -6.19 -1.64
CA THR A 295 8.76 -6.82 -0.36
C THR A 295 8.99 -8.33 -0.36
N VAL A 296 8.98 -9.00 -1.51
CA VAL A 296 9.17 -10.45 -1.63
C VAL A 296 10.63 -10.79 -1.98
N ALA A 297 11.17 -10.17 -3.01
CA ALA A 297 12.50 -10.50 -3.54
C ALA A 297 13.59 -9.51 -3.11
N GLY A 298 13.21 -8.30 -2.73
CA GLY A 298 14.15 -7.21 -2.48
C GLY A 298 14.56 -6.47 -3.74
N GLY A 299 15.28 -5.36 -3.59
CA GLY A 299 15.79 -4.58 -4.71
C GLY A 299 17.04 -5.22 -5.33
N PRO A 300 17.20 -5.14 -6.67
CA PRO A 300 18.43 -5.59 -7.33
C PRO A 300 19.61 -4.68 -6.96
N SER A 301 20.82 -5.23 -6.97
CA SER A 301 22.05 -4.48 -6.71
C SER A 301 22.57 -3.69 -7.93
N GLY A 302 21.96 -3.88 -9.09
CA GLY A 302 22.34 -3.23 -10.34
C GLY A 302 21.30 -3.46 -11.44
N ASN A 303 21.68 -3.17 -12.68
CA ASN A 303 20.78 -3.18 -13.83
C ASN A 303 21.03 -4.33 -14.83
N ARG A 304 21.83 -5.33 -14.46
CA ARG A 304 22.16 -6.48 -15.29
C ARG A 304 21.17 -7.62 -15.03
N LEU A 305 20.36 -7.95 -16.03
CA LEU A 305 19.28 -8.91 -15.90
C LEU A 305 19.53 -10.18 -16.72
N ALA A 306 19.04 -11.31 -16.18
CA ALA A 306 18.74 -12.49 -16.96
C ALA A 306 17.22 -12.61 -17.14
N ALA A 307 16.75 -12.96 -18.32
CA ALA A 307 15.32 -13.19 -18.54
C ALA A 307 15.09 -14.48 -19.32
N PHE A 308 13.99 -15.13 -19.01
CA PHE A 308 13.61 -16.42 -19.57
C PHE A 308 12.14 -16.40 -19.99
N THR A 309 11.85 -17.03 -21.10
CA THR A 309 10.49 -17.17 -21.63
C THR A 309 10.40 -18.41 -22.51
N CYS A 310 9.19 -18.85 -22.79
CA CYS A 310 8.90 -19.90 -23.76
C CYS A 310 8.45 -19.33 -25.12
N SER A 311 8.68 -18.04 -25.38
CA SER A 311 8.19 -17.33 -26.56
C SER A 311 9.20 -16.36 -27.14
N GLY A 312 9.50 -16.47 -28.43
CA GLY A 312 10.38 -15.53 -29.14
C GLY A 312 9.80 -14.10 -29.19
N GLY A 313 8.48 -13.95 -29.21
CA GLY A 313 7.83 -12.63 -29.14
C GLY A 313 8.09 -11.89 -27.82
N ASP A 314 8.12 -12.61 -26.73
CA ASP A 314 8.44 -12.05 -25.42
C ASP A 314 9.89 -11.56 -25.33
N VAL A 315 10.81 -12.23 -25.99
CA VAL A 315 12.23 -11.81 -26.06
C VAL A 315 12.33 -10.39 -26.64
N ALA A 316 11.63 -10.12 -27.74
CA ALA A 316 11.63 -8.81 -28.37
C ALA A 316 11.00 -7.73 -27.47
N MET A 317 9.86 -8.03 -26.87
CA MET A 317 9.20 -7.10 -25.94
C MET A 317 10.03 -6.80 -24.70
N LEU A 318 10.69 -7.81 -24.13
CA LEU A 318 11.59 -7.64 -22.98
C LEU A 318 12.77 -6.72 -23.33
N ALA A 319 13.35 -6.90 -24.51
CA ALA A 319 14.46 -6.07 -24.98
C ALA A 319 14.04 -4.60 -25.11
N ASP A 320 12.88 -4.33 -25.69
CA ASP A 320 12.34 -2.97 -25.83
C ASP A 320 12.05 -2.33 -24.47
N CYS A 321 11.36 -3.04 -23.57
CA CYS A 321 11.07 -2.55 -22.23
C CYS A 321 12.34 -2.29 -21.40
N ALA A 322 13.35 -3.14 -21.53
CA ALA A 322 14.62 -2.97 -20.84
C ALA A 322 15.38 -1.73 -21.31
N ASP A 323 15.41 -1.49 -22.61
CA ASP A 323 16.05 -0.31 -23.19
C ASP A 323 15.42 0.98 -22.65
N GLU A 324 14.07 1.06 -22.66
CA GLU A 324 13.34 2.20 -22.10
C GLU A 324 13.62 2.41 -20.60
N ALA A 325 13.80 1.32 -19.85
CA ALA A 325 14.05 1.36 -18.41
C ALA A 325 15.53 1.51 -18.02
N GLY A 326 16.44 1.56 -18.97
CA GLY A 326 17.90 1.61 -18.72
C GLY A 326 18.44 0.31 -18.11
N LEU A 327 17.80 -0.82 -18.39
CA LEU A 327 18.22 -2.15 -17.95
C LEU A 327 18.98 -2.86 -19.07
N HIS A 328 19.82 -3.82 -18.69
CA HIS A 328 20.66 -4.56 -19.64
C HIS A 328 20.47 -6.06 -19.54
N PHE A 329 20.48 -6.72 -20.69
CA PHE A 329 20.58 -8.18 -20.82
C PHE A 329 21.97 -8.52 -21.35
N PRO A 330 23.00 -8.72 -20.50
CA PRO A 330 24.32 -9.08 -20.96
C PRO A 330 24.31 -10.38 -21.76
N GLU A 331 25.03 -10.39 -22.88
CA GLU A 331 25.20 -11.60 -23.68
C GLU A 331 25.85 -12.71 -22.83
N PRO A 332 25.45 -13.98 -22.99
CA PRO A 332 26.11 -15.08 -22.33
C PRO A 332 27.59 -15.15 -22.77
N ASP A 333 28.49 -15.28 -21.79
CA ASP A 333 29.89 -15.50 -22.05
C ASP A 333 30.15 -16.91 -22.65
N LYS A 334 31.39 -17.19 -23.07
CA LYS A 334 31.73 -18.47 -23.73
C LYS A 334 31.42 -19.69 -22.85
N PHE A 335 31.66 -19.59 -21.53
CA PHE A 335 31.36 -20.68 -20.59
C PHE A 335 29.86 -20.89 -20.45
N THR A 336 29.11 -19.82 -20.34
CA THR A 336 27.66 -19.87 -20.27
C THR A 336 27.06 -20.40 -21.56
N GLN A 337 27.53 -19.96 -22.70
CA GLN A 337 27.12 -20.48 -24.00
C GLN A 337 27.33 -21.98 -24.10
N SER A 338 28.50 -22.50 -23.69
CA SER A 338 28.80 -23.94 -23.72
C SER A 338 27.86 -24.71 -22.80
N ARG A 339 27.66 -24.27 -21.59
CA ARG A 339 26.71 -24.90 -20.62
C ARG A 339 25.28 -24.92 -21.14
N LEU A 340 24.81 -23.79 -21.71
CA LEU A 340 23.47 -23.68 -22.29
C LEU A 340 23.29 -24.57 -23.51
N THR A 341 24.29 -24.64 -24.37
CA THR A 341 24.25 -25.51 -25.56
C THR A 341 24.11 -26.99 -25.18
N GLU A 342 24.73 -27.42 -24.09
CA GLU A 342 24.63 -28.81 -23.60
C GLU A 342 23.23 -29.17 -23.07
N CYS A 343 22.47 -28.21 -22.51
CA CYS A 343 21.19 -28.49 -21.85
C CYS A 343 19.97 -27.97 -22.62
N LEU A 344 20.15 -27.16 -23.65
CA LEU A 344 19.05 -26.65 -24.49
C LEU A 344 18.77 -27.60 -25.68
N PRO A 345 17.49 -27.66 -26.14
CA PRO A 345 17.18 -28.33 -27.41
C PRO A 345 17.90 -27.67 -28.60
N ASP A 346 18.16 -28.46 -29.63
CA ASP A 346 18.85 -27.97 -30.85
C ASP A 346 18.16 -26.79 -31.55
N ILE A 347 16.84 -26.69 -31.38
CA ILE A 347 16.05 -25.59 -31.95
C ILE A 347 16.20 -24.28 -31.19
N ALA A 348 16.75 -24.30 -29.98
CA ALA A 348 16.90 -23.11 -29.15
C ALA A 348 18.16 -22.33 -29.56
N THR A 349 18.05 -21.00 -29.51
CA THR A 349 19.18 -20.09 -29.70
C THR A 349 19.67 -19.61 -28.35
N VAL A 350 20.94 -19.80 -28.07
CA VAL A 350 21.54 -19.25 -26.83
C VAL A 350 21.53 -17.74 -26.88
N GLY A 351 21.04 -17.12 -25.83
CA GLY A 351 20.93 -15.65 -25.72
C GLY A 351 20.44 -15.20 -24.37
N ASN A 352 20.28 -13.90 -24.21
CA ASN A 352 19.66 -13.26 -23.07
C ASN A 352 18.90 -12.01 -23.56
N PRO A 353 17.57 -11.95 -23.45
CA PRO A 353 16.65 -12.95 -22.90
C PRO A 353 16.74 -14.32 -23.60
N LEU A 354 16.47 -15.39 -22.85
CA LEU A 354 16.52 -16.75 -23.39
C LEU A 354 15.09 -17.28 -23.64
N ASP A 355 14.80 -17.61 -24.91
CA ASP A 355 13.65 -18.43 -25.25
C ASP A 355 14.05 -19.91 -25.11
N TYR A 356 13.59 -20.58 -24.02
CA TYR A 356 13.95 -21.99 -23.81
C TYR A 356 13.13 -22.98 -24.64
N THR A 357 12.15 -22.48 -25.39
CA THR A 357 11.34 -23.22 -26.35
C THR A 357 10.36 -24.22 -25.78
N THR A 358 9.35 -24.59 -26.57
CA THR A 358 8.24 -25.46 -26.13
C THR A 358 8.66 -26.87 -25.72
N PRO A 359 9.68 -27.52 -26.29
CA PRO A 359 10.13 -28.84 -25.81
C PRO A 359 10.53 -28.88 -24.32
N LEU A 360 10.98 -27.76 -23.75
CA LEU A 360 11.31 -27.69 -22.32
C LEU A 360 10.16 -27.23 -21.45
N TRP A 361 9.08 -26.74 -22.03
CA TRP A 361 7.92 -26.28 -21.28
C TRP A 361 7.33 -27.39 -20.40
N GLY A 362 7.20 -27.14 -19.12
CA GLY A 362 6.75 -28.13 -18.15
C GLY A 362 7.78 -29.18 -17.73
N GLN A 363 8.99 -29.14 -18.28
CA GLN A 363 10.09 -30.06 -17.95
C GLN A 363 10.91 -29.53 -16.78
N GLU A 364 10.37 -29.60 -15.57
CA GLU A 364 10.87 -28.92 -14.37
C GLU A 364 12.37 -29.13 -14.12
N GLN A 365 12.83 -30.40 -14.11
CA GLN A 365 14.24 -30.72 -13.84
C GLN A 365 15.19 -30.23 -14.95
N LYS A 366 14.79 -30.38 -16.19
CA LYS A 366 15.58 -29.91 -17.34
C LYS A 366 15.68 -28.40 -17.37
N LEU A 367 14.56 -27.70 -17.11
CA LEU A 367 14.53 -26.25 -17.01
C LEU A 367 15.37 -25.72 -15.85
N GLU A 368 15.32 -26.37 -14.71
CA GLU A 368 16.16 -25.98 -13.57
C GLU A 368 17.64 -26.01 -13.93
N SER A 369 18.06 -27.04 -14.67
CA SER A 369 19.45 -27.14 -15.19
C SER A 369 19.79 -26.00 -16.16
N VAL A 370 18.84 -25.60 -17.01
CA VAL A 370 19.02 -24.47 -17.96
C VAL A 370 19.15 -23.16 -17.16
N PHE A 371 18.28 -22.92 -16.21
CA PHE A 371 18.33 -21.71 -15.39
C PHE A 371 19.62 -21.63 -14.55
N ASP A 372 20.03 -22.74 -13.93
CA ASP A 372 21.31 -22.81 -13.21
C ASP A 372 22.50 -22.51 -14.14
N ALA A 373 22.52 -23.08 -15.33
CA ALA A 373 23.58 -22.86 -16.30
C ALA A 373 23.69 -21.39 -16.73
N ALA A 374 22.54 -20.75 -16.98
CA ALA A 374 22.51 -19.34 -17.37
C ALA A 374 22.92 -18.42 -16.20
N LEU A 375 22.44 -18.70 -15.00
CA LEU A 375 22.62 -17.81 -13.84
C LEU A 375 24.03 -17.86 -13.24
N LYS A 376 24.84 -18.86 -13.55
CA LYS A 376 26.24 -18.94 -13.08
C LYS A 376 27.12 -17.78 -13.53
N GLN A 377 26.78 -17.12 -14.62
CA GLN A 377 27.50 -15.94 -15.10
C GLN A 377 27.41 -14.76 -14.11
N GLY A 378 26.34 -14.69 -13.33
CA GLY A 378 26.08 -13.62 -12.37
C GLY A 378 25.29 -12.47 -12.99
N TYR A 379 24.19 -12.14 -12.31
CA TYR A 379 23.27 -11.06 -12.67
C TYR A 379 22.77 -10.37 -11.41
N ASP A 380 22.19 -9.18 -11.57
CA ASP A 380 21.63 -8.42 -10.45
C ASP A 380 20.18 -8.81 -10.14
N ALA A 381 19.47 -9.32 -11.12
CA ALA A 381 18.12 -9.88 -10.99
C ALA A 381 17.79 -10.81 -12.15
N ALA A 382 16.75 -11.62 -11.99
CA ALA A 382 16.24 -12.49 -13.03
C ALA A 382 14.72 -12.34 -13.20
N LEU A 383 14.25 -12.61 -14.42
CA LEU A 383 12.82 -12.55 -14.80
C LEU A 383 12.41 -13.84 -15.49
N LEU A 384 11.24 -14.36 -15.13
CA LEU A 384 10.53 -15.39 -15.91
C LEU A 384 9.23 -14.79 -16.42
N VAL A 385 9.05 -14.75 -17.73
CA VAL A 385 7.82 -14.28 -18.37
C VAL A 385 6.96 -15.46 -18.76
N GLN A 386 5.72 -15.45 -18.30
CA GLN A 386 4.75 -16.51 -18.53
C GLN A 386 3.36 -15.94 -18.85
N ASP A 387 2.64 -16.61 -19.76
CA ASP A 387 1.23 -16.39 -20.03
C ASP A 387 0.39 -17.29 -19.11
N TYR A 388 0.50 -17.08 -17.79
CA TYR A 388 -0.15 -17.94 -16.79
C TYR A 388 -1.68 -17.88 -16.92
N PRO A 389 -2.35 -18.99 -17.22
CA PRO A 389 -3.78 -18.96 -17.52
C PRO A 389 -4.65 -18.79 -16.27
N PRO A 390 -5.84 -18.19 -16.39
CA PRO A 390 -6.81 -18.16 -15.31
C PRO A 390 -7.31 -19.58 -14.96
N VAL A 391 -7.95 -19.71 -13.79
CA VAL A 391 -8.39 -21.01 -13.26
C VAL A 391 -9.34 -21.74 -14.23
N GLU A 392 -10.16 -20.99 -14.93
CA GLU A 392 -11.14 -21.51 -15.90
C GLU A 392 -10.50 -22.18 -17.13
N LEU A 393 -9.24 -21.83 -17.41
CA LEU A 393 -8.44 -22.42 -18.49
C LEU A 393 -7.29 -23.28 -17.93
N GLY A 394 -7.57 -24.01 -16.87
CA GLY A 394 -6.59 -24.59 -15.95
C GLY A 394 -5.82 -25.81 -16.41
N SER A 395 -6.12 -26.40 -17.60
CA SER A 395 -5.45 -27.63 -18.05
C SER A 395 -3.93 -27.51 -18.19
N ASP A 396 -3.45 -26.32 -18.53
CA ASP A 396 -2.02 -26.06 -18.77
C ASP A 396 -1.30 -25.48 -17.55
N ARG A 397 -2.03 -25.13 -16.49
CA ARG A 397 -1.44 -24.54 -15.28
C ARG A 397 -0.30 -25.35 -14.67
N PRO A 398 -0.35 -26.70 -14.61
CA PRO A 398 0.75 -27.48 -14.07
C PRO A 398 2.09 -27.27 -14.81
N TYR A 399 2.06 -27.07 -16.12
CA TYR A 399 3.27 -26.80 -16.91
C TYR A 399 3.91 -25.46 -16.54
N TYR A 400 3.10 -24.42 -16.42
CA TYR A 400 3.57 -23.11 -15.98
C TYR A 400 4.08 -23.12 -14.53
N GLN A 401 3.43 -23.90 -13.65
CA GLN A 401 3.89 -24.09 -12.28
C GLN A 401 5.24 -24.80 -12.23
N ALA A 402 5.46 -25.82 -13.05
CA ALA A 402 6.74 -26.52 -13.14
C ALA A 402 7.87 -25.57 -13.55
N ASP A 403 7.64 -24.74 -14.57
CA ASP A 403 8.61 -23.72 -15.02
C ASP A 403 8.91 -22.71 -13.91
N ALA A 404 7.88 -22.21 -13.24
CA ALA A 404 8.03 -21.26 -12.13
C ALA A 404 8.80 -21.86 -10.94
N MET A 405 8.52 -23.11 -10.59
CA MET A 405 9.22 -23.80 -9.49
C MET A 405 10.70 -24.03 -9.80
N ALA A 406 11.02 -24.40 -11.03
CA ALA A 406 12.40 -24.53 -11.51
C ALA A 406 13.14 -23.18 -11.40
N PHE A 407 12.49 -22.10 -11.84
CA PHE A 407 13.03 -20.74 -11.78
C PHE A 407 13.26 -20.26 -10.35
N ILE A 408 12.28 -20.45 -9.46
CA ILE A 408 12.39 -20.07 -8.05
C ILE A 408 13.58 -20.77 -7.38
N ARG A 409 13.74 -22.09 -7.60
CA ARG A 409 14.86 -22.82 -7.01
C ARG A 409 16.22 -22.36 -7.53
N ALA A 410 16.34 -22.18 -8.84
CA ALA A 410 17.58 -21.71 -9.46
C ALA A 410 17.98 -20.30 -9.01
N THR A 411 17.03 -19.37 -8.94
CA THR A 411 17.29 -17.99 -8.50
C THR A 411 17.61 -17.91 -7.01
N ARG A 412 17.00 -18.74 -6.18
CA ARG A 412 17.36 -18.85 -4.76
C ARG A 412 18.79 -19.34 -4.57
N ARG A 413 19.24 -20.35 -5.35
CA ARG A 413 20.63 -20.80 -5.32
C ARG A 413 21.60 -19.72 -5.79
N ALA A 414 21.21 -18.95 -6.79
CA ALA A 414 22.00 -17.84 -7.28
C ALA A 414 22.03 -16.64 -6.32
N GLY A 415 21.10 -16.58 -5.37
CA GLY A 415 21.02 -15.50 -4.37
C GLY A 415 20.67 -14.14 -4.94
N ILE A 416 19.88 -14.09 -6.01
CA ILE A 416 19.47 -12.84 -6.67
C ILE A 416 17.95 -12.65 -6.60
N PRO A 417 17.46 -11.40 -6.62
CA PRO A 417 16.03 -11.08 -6.73
C PRO A 417 15.45 -11.63 -8.04
N ALA A 418 14.21 -12.14 -7.98
CA ALA A 418 13.54 -12.72 -9.14
C ALA A 418 12.02 -12.59 -9.05
#